data_89af670d061e816be5d8740c0c91c6a8
#
_entry.id   89af670d061e816be5d8740c0c91c6a8
#
_cell.length_a   1.000
_cell.length_b   1.000
_cell.length_c   1.000
_cell.angle_alpha   90.00
_cell.angle_beta   90.00
_cell.angle_gamma   90.00
#
_symmetry.space_group_name_H-M   'P 1'
#
loop_
_entity.id
_entity.type
_entity.pdbx_description
1 polymer ?
#
loop_
_entity_poly.entity_id
_entity_poly.type
_entity_poly.pdbx_seq_one_letter_code
_entity_poly.pdbx_strand_id
1 'polypeptide(L)'
;MPAGLRGAAYGLRQSLDTVSAFAGPLIAVALMATLHDNFRLVFWLAIIPGLISVLVLLIAVREPAHDASAVRDPLKSSDLKSLGAGYWIVVGIGAVLTLARFSEAFLVLRAQSAGLSLALVPLVLVIMNIVYALSAYPLGALSDRIDRKLMLAIGFATLIAADTVLGVAPGLPAVLAGVALWGLHMGMTQGLLAALVADEAPVHLRATSFGVFNFVSGIALLLASLIAGALWEMVGPYATFMAGAAFTAIGLFGTALVLRR
;
A
#
# COMPACT_ATOMS: atom_id res chain seq x y z
N MET A 1 -1.42 22.16 -5.47
CA MET A 1 -0.37 21.69 -4.57
C MET A 1 0.96 21.80 -5.30
N PRO A 2 2.00 22.43 -4.72
CA PRO A 2 3.32 22.54 -5.34
C PRO A 2 3.93 21.17 -5.62
N ALA A 3 4.64 21.05 -6.76
CA ALA A 3 5.24 19.76 -7.16
C ALA A 3 6.25 19.22 -6.14
N GLY A 4 7.05 20.11 -5.52
CA GLY A 4 8.07 19.73 -4.53
C GLY A 4 7.55 19.34 -3.13
N LEU A 5 6.23 19.24 -2.94
CA LEU A 5 5.61 18.80 -1.68
C LEU A 5 4.67 17.61 -1.88
N ARG A 6 4.62 17.04 -3.08
CA ARG A 6 3.69 15.95 -3.38
C ARG A 6 4.04 14.67 -2.65
N GLY A 7 5.33 14.31 -2.61
CA GLY A 7 5.79 13.13 -1.88
C GLY A 7 5.51 13.23 -0.39
N ALA A 8 5.81 14.37 0.23
CA ALA A 8 5.52 14.62 1.64
C ALA A 8 4.02 14.52 1.94
N ALA A 9 3.17 15.11 1.10
CA ALA A 9 1.73 15.13 1.33
C ALA A 9 1.08 13.76 1.12
N TYR A 10 1.45 13.01 0.09
CA TYR A 10 0.98 11.64 -0.10
C TYR A 10 1.54 10.71 0.97
N GLY A 11 2.80 10.91 1.40
CA GLY A 11 3.38 10.19 2.52
C GLY A 11 2.65 10.46 3.84
N LEU A 12 2.32 11.73 4.15
CA LEU A 12 1.55 12.10 5.33
C LEU A 12 0.15 11.47 5.31
N ARG A 13 -0.55 11.59 4.17
CA ARG A 13 -1.85 10.95 3.99
C ARG A 13 -1.74 9.45 4.26
N GLN A 14 -0.76 8.79 3.67
CA GLN A 14 -0.57 7.36 3.82
C GLN A 14 -0.24 6.97 5.27
N SER A 15 0.58 7.77 5.98
CA SER A 15 0.82 7.55 7.40
C SER A 15 -0.46 7.61 8.22
N LEU A 16 -1.32 8.60 7.99
CA LEU A 16 -2.58 8.76 8.71
C LEU A 16 -3.57 7.63 8.38
N ASP A 17 -3.70 7.27 7.09
CA ASP A 17 -4.53 6.14 6.67
C ASP A 17 -4.06 4.84 7.34
N THR A 18 -2.74 4.62 7.43
CA THR A 18 -2.16 3.42 8.04
C THR A 18 -2.32 3.41 9.56
N VAL A 19 -2.20 4.56 10.25
CA VAL A 19 -2.50 4.64 11.69
C VAL A 19 -3.92 4.17 11.97
N SER A 20 -4.90 4.60 11.19
CA SER A 20 -6.30 4.16 11.37
C SER A 20 -6.48 2.67 11.09
N ALA A 21 -5.72 2.09 10.15
CA ALA A 21 -5.79 0.68 9.79
C ALA A 21 -5.38 -0.27 10.91
N PHE A 22 -4.45 0.13 11.80
CA PHE A 22 -4.11 -0.70 12.97
C PHE A 22 -4.78 -0.24 14.27
N ALA A 23 -5.06 1.06 14.43
CA ALA A 23 -5.71 1.56 15.63
C ALA A 23 -7.15 1.05 15.76
N GLY A 24 -7.90 0.98 14.66
CA GLY A 24 -9.26 0.45 14.65
C GLY A 24 -9.36 -0.98 15.22
N PRO A 25 -8.66 -1.96 14.65
CA PRO A 25 -8.62 -3.33 15.19
C PRO A 25 -8.12 -3.42 16.62
N LEU A 26 -7.12 -2.65 17.04
CA LEU A 26 -6.64 -2.64 18.43
C LEU A 26 -7.70 -2.12 19.40
N ILE A 27 -8.40 -1.05 19.05
CA ILE A 27 -9.52 -0.52 19.84
C ILE A 27 -10.64 -1.57 19.92
N ALA A 28 -10.96 -2.22 18.81
CA ALA A 28 -11.97 -3.29 18.79
C ALA A 28 -11.61 -4.45 19.72
N VAL A 29 -10.36 -4.92 19.70
CA VAL A 29 -9.85 -5.96 20.61
C VAL A 29 -9.93 -5.51 22.06
N ALA A 30 -9.51 -4.29 22.38
CA ALA A 30 -9.59 -3.73 23.73
C ALA A 30 -11.04 -3.63 24.22
N LEU A 31 -11.96 -3.18 23.37
CA LEU A 31 -13.40 -3.13 23.70
C LEU A 31 -13.97 -4.53 23.89
N MET A 32 -13.62 -5.50 23.04
CA MET A 32 -14.06 -6.89 23.20
C MET A 32 -13.61 -7.46 24.56
N ALA A 33 -12.35 -7.25 24.93
CA ALA A 33 -11.82 -7.71 26.23
C ALA A 33 -12.53 -7.05 27.43
N THR A 34 -12.89 -5.76 27.34
CA THR A 34 -13.56 -5.03 28.43
C THR A 34 -15.05 -5.28 28.48
N LEU A 35 -15.69 -5.59 27.35
CA LEU A 35 -17.14 -5.79 27.24
C LEU A 35 -17.55 -7.27 27.22
N HIS A 36 -16.68 -8.17 27.68
CA HIS A 36 -16.94 -9.61 27.79
C HIS A 36 -17.47 -10.22 26.48
N ASP A 37 -16.76 -9.95 25.37
CA ASP A 37 -17.08 -10.46 24.03
C ASP A 37 -18.46 -10.05 23.48
N ASN A 38 -19.00 -8.93 23.96
CA ASN A 38 -20.27 -8.40 23.47
C ASN A 38 -20.11 -7.67 22.13
N PHE A 39 -20.09 -8.44 21.03
CA PHE A 39 -19.96 -7.91 19.67
C PHE A 39 -21.00 -6.83 19.33
N ARG A 40 -22.25 -6.99 19.78
CA ARG A 40 -23.30 -6.02 19.48
C ARG A 40 -22.98 -4.65 20.05
N LEU A 41 -22.49 -4.59 21.28
CA LEU A 41 -22.13 -3.34 21.94
C LEU A 41 -20.91 -2.70 21.25
N VAL A 42 -19.91 -3.49 20.85
CA VAL A 42 -18.75 -3.00 20.10
C VAL A 42 -19.17 -2.39 18.77
N PHE A 43 -20.08 -3.02 18.02
CA PHE A 43 -20.62 -2.45 16.78
C PHE A 43 -21.43 -1.15 17.02
N TRP A 44 -22.23 -1.09 18.10
CA TRP A 44 -22.91 0.16 18.45
C TRP A 44 -21.94 1.28 18.79
N LEU A 45 -20.86 0.98 19.52
CA LEU A 45 -19.82 1.96 19.84
C LEU A 45 -19.05 2.42 18.58
N ALA A 46 -18.86 1.55 17.59
CA ALA A 46 -18.22 1.90 16.32
C ALA A 46 -19.00 2.93 15.49
N ILE A 47 -20.29 3.11 15.76
CA ILE A 47 -21.11 4.17 15.13
C ILE A 47 -20.62 5.56 15.55
N ILE A 48 -20.11 5.72 16.78
CA ILE A 48 -19.66 7.02 17.31
C ILE A 48 -18.56 7.64 16.45
N PRO A 49 -17.40 6.97 16.22
CA PRO A 49 -16.36 7.52 15.36
C PRO A 49 -16.84 7.68 13.90
N GLY A 50 -17.73 6.81 13.42
CA GLY A 50 -18.36 6.96 12.10
C GLY A 50 -19.15 8.27 11.99
N LEU A 51 -20.03 8.57 12.95
CA LEU A 51 -20.78 9.82 12.99
C LEU A 51 -19.87 11.05 13.13
N ILE A 52 -18.83 10.96 13.98
CA ILE A 52 -17.85 12.04 14.14
C ILE A 52 -17.15 12.31 12.79
N SER A 53 -16.77 11.27 12.06
CA SER A 53 -16.16 11.40 10.74
C SER A 53 -17.06 12.14 9.74
N VAL A 54 -18.35 11.80 9.71
CA VAL A 54 -19.34 12.50 8.86
C VAL A 54 -19.52 13.94 9.30
N LEU A 55 -19.64 14.21 10.60
CA LEU A 55 -19.76 15.57 11.13
C LEU A 55 -18.54 16.43 10.80
N VAL A 56 -17.32 15.89 10.94
CA VAL A 56 -16.10 16.59 10.56
C VAL A 56 -16.10 16.91 9.07
N LEU A 57 -16.52 15.96 8.21
CA LEU A 57 -16.64 16.19 6.78
C LEU A 57 -17.60 17.34 6.47
N LEU A 58 -18.78 17.35 7.10
CA LEU A 58 -19.82 18.36 6.82
C LEU A 58 -19.48 19.76 7.35
N ILE A 59 -18.75 19.84 8.48
CA ILE A 59 -18.48 21.12 9.17
C ILE A 59 -17.12 21.70 8.78
N ALA A 60 -16.08 20.86 8.71
CA ALA A 60 -14.70 21.30 8.56
C ALA A 60 -14.20 21.30 7.12
N VAL A 61 -14.79 20.49 6.23
CA VAL A 61 -14.38 20.43 4.84
C VAL A 61 -15.18 21.43 4.02
N ARG A 62 -14.49 22.46 3.51
CA ARG A 62 -15.05 23.39 2.51
C ARG A 62 -14.60 22.93 1.14
N GLU A 63 -15.54 22.55 0.31
CA GLU A 63 -15.24 22.28 -1.09
C GLU A 63 -14.83 23.60 -1.79
N PRO A 64 -13.71 23.60 -2.54
CA PRO A 64 -13.42 24.69 -3.46
C PRO A 64 -14.61 24.86 -4.41
N ALA A 65 -14.98 26.10 -4.71
CA ALA A 65 -16.07 26.36 -5.67
C ALA A 65 -15.81 25.59 -6.97
N HIS A 66 -16.64 24.59 -7.23
CA HIS A 66 -16.60 23.87 -8.50
C HIS A 66 -17.33 24.74 -9.54
N ASP A 67 -16.65 25.06 -10.64
CA ASP A 67 -17.32 25.53 -11.82
C ASP A 67 -18.32 24.46 -12.28
N ALA A 68 -19.61 24.73 -12.16
CA ALA A 68 -20.67 23.80 -12.56
C ALA A 68 -20.59 23.43 -14.07
N SER A 69 -19.86 24.24 -14.87
CA SER A 69 -19.53 23.95 -16.26
C SER A 69 -18.51 22.81 -16.45
N ALA A 70 -17.87 22.34 -15.38
CA ALA A 70 -16.89 21.26 -15.40
C ALA A 70 -17.48 19.88 -15.05
N VAL A 71 -18.81 19.74 -14.92
CA VAL A 71 -19.46 18.43 -14.82
C VAL A 71 -19.21 17.70 -16.15
N ARG A 72 -18.25 16.79 -16.14
CA ARG A 72 -17.90 16.03 -17.32
C ARG A 72 -18.82 14.82 -17.50
N ASP A 73 -19.12 14.56 -18.78
CA ASP A 73 -19.70 13.29 -19.22
C ASP A 73 -18.94 12.08 -18.67
N PRO A 74 -19.61 10.93 -18.53
CA PRO A 74 -18.95 9.69 -18.13
C PRO A 74 -17.72 9.41 -19.02
N LEU A 75 -16.73 8.74 -18.43
CA LEU A 75 -15.44 8.34 -19.01
C LEU A 75 -15.57 7.97 -20.49
N LYS A 76 -14.96 8.79 -21.35
CA LYS A 76 -14.86 8.49 -22.80
C LYS A 76 -13.56 7.75 -23.04
N SER A 77 -13.55 6.80 -23.97
CA SER A 77 -12.33 6.11 -24.40
C SER A 77 -11.25 7.08 -24.93
N SER A 78 -11.67 8.28 -25.40
CA SER A 78 -10.79 9.38 -25.76
C SER A 78 -9.97 9.90 -24.58
N ASP A 79 -10.52 9.91 -23.37
CA ASP A 79 -9.85 10.40 -22.16
C ASP A 79 -8.71 9.47 -21.77
N LEU A 80 -8.89 8.16 -21.91
CA LEU A 80 -7.83 7.18 -21.70
C LEU A 80 -6.70 7.31 -22.73
N LYS A 81 -7.03 7.64 -23.98
CA LYS A 81 -6.03 7.87 -25.03
C LYS A 81 -5.24 9.16 -24.84
N SER A 82 -5.81 10.14 -24.12
CA SER A 82 -5.14 11.40 -23.80
C SER A 82 -4.12 11.28 -22.67
N LEU A 83 -4.13 10.15 -21.92
CA LEU A 83 -3.11 9.84 -20.93
C LEU A 83 -1.79 9.52 -21.63
N GLY A 84 -0.76 10.31 -21.34
CA GLY A 84 0.54 10.21 -21.98
C GLY A 84 1.27 8.89 -21.71
N ALA A 85 2.33 8.62 -22.47
CA ALA A 85 3.16 7.42 -22.30
C ALA A 85 3.78 7.34 -20.88
N GLY A 86 4.16 8.49 -20.29
CA GLY A 86 4.68 8.56 -18.90
C GLY A 86 3.71 7.98 -17.88
N TYR A 87 2.44 8.33 -17.98
CA TYR A 87 1.40 7.77 -17.12
C TYR A 87 1.30 6.24 -17.23
N TRP A 88 1.27 5.69 -18.44
CA TRP A 88 1.18 4.24 -18.65
C TRP A 88 2.42 3.49 -18.16
N ILE A 89 3.60 4.14 -18.22
CA ILE A 89 4.82 3.61 -17.61
C ILE A 89 4.64 3.51 -16.09
N VAL A 90 4.12 4.55 -15.42
CA VAL A 90 3.86 4.55 -13.98
C VAL A 90 2.84 3.47 -13.61
N VAL A 91 1.76 3.32 -14.39
CA VAL A 91 0.77 2.24 -14.20
C VAL A 91 1.43 0.88 -14.35
N GLY A 92 2.28 0.67 -15.35
CA GLY A 92 3.02 -0.57 -15.55
C GLY A 92 3.97 -0.89 -14.38
N ILE A 93 4.74 0.09 -13.92
CA ILE A 93 5.61 -0.05 -12.73
C ILE A 93 4.77 -0.43 -11.49
N GLY A 94 3.66 0.27 -11.26
CA GLY A 94 2.76 -0.01 -10.17
C GLY A 94 2.14 -1.41 -10.23
N ALA A 95 1.75 -1.86 -11.42
CA ALA A 95 1.21 -3.21 -11.64
C ALA A 95 2.26 -4.29 -11.36
N VAL A 96 3.50 -4.14 -11.86
CA VAL A 96 4.60 -5.08 -11.60
C VAL A 96 4.95 -5.12 -10.12
N LEU A 97 5.01 -3.96 -9.45
CA LEU A 97 5.24 -3.90 -8.01
C LEU A 97 4.10 -4.58 -7.23
N THR A 98 2.87 -4.41 -7.67
CA THR A 98 1.71 -5.05 -7.03
C THR A 98 1.70 -6.56 -7.28
N LEU A 99 2.12 -7.03 -8.45
CA LEU A 99 2.32 -8.47 -8.73
C LEU A 99 3.40 -9.09 -7.83
N ALA A 100 4.46 -8.33 -7.54
CA ALA A 100 5.51 -8.76 -6.63
C ALA A 100 5.05 -8.80 -5.16
N ARG A 101 4.06 -7.96 -4.81
CA ARG A 101 3.53 -7.78 -3.47
C ARG A 101 2.13 -8.39 -3.36
N PHE A 102 2.06 -9.68 -3.10
CA PHE A 102 0.82 -10.40 -2.84
C PHE A 102 0.14 -9.94 -1.53
N SER A 103 -0.99 -10.57 -1.18
CA SER A 103 -1.77 -10.22 0.03
C SER A 103 -0.95 -10.33 1.31
N GLU A 104 -1.13 -9.37 2.20
CA GLU A 104 -0.54 -9.33 3.55
C GLU A 104 -0.94 -10.55 4.42
N ALA A 105 -1.99 -11.28 4.03
CA ALA A 105 -2.37 -12.54 4.66
C ALA A 105 -1.24 -13.58 4.67
N PHE A 106 -0.36 -13.56 3.67
CA PHE A 106 0.79 -14.47 3.63
C PHE A 106 1.85 -14.15 4.69
N LEU A 107 1.96 -12.89 5.14
CA LEU A 107 2.81 -12.53 6.28
C LEU A 107 2.30 -13.18 7.56
N VAL A 108 0.98 -13.16 7.74
CA VAL A 108 0.29 -13.82 8.86
C VAL A 108 0.51 -15.33 8.81
N LEU A 109 0.25 -15.95 7.66
CA LEU A 109 0.47 -17.40 7.47
C LEU A 109 1.93 -17.77 7.73
N ARG A 110 2.87 -16.93 7.31
CA ARG A 110 4.30 -17.17 7.56
C ARG A 110 4.66 -17.10 9.03
N ALA A 111 4.12 -16.13 9.76
CA ALA A 111 4.34 -16.03 11.20
C ALA A 111 3.71 -17.22 11.95
N GLN A 112 2.52 -17.68 11.55
CA GLN A 112 1.91 -18.89 12.09
C GLN A 112 2.76 -20.13 11.81
N SER A 113 3.26 -20.29 10.59
CA SER A 113 4.15 -21.40 10.25
C SER A 113 5.48 -21.41 11.03
N ALA A 114 5.88 -20.23 11.56
CA ALA A 114 7.03 -20.05 12.43
C ALA A 114 6.71 -20.18 13.92
N GLY A 115 5.47 -20.61 14.29
CA GLY A 115 5.06 -20.90 15.65
C GLY A 115 4.30 -19.78 16.37
N LEU A 116 3.86 -18.71 15.66
CA LEU A 116 3.02 -17.68 16.27
C LEU A 116 1.63 -18.24 16.58
N SER A 117 1.16 -18.07 17.83
CA SER A 117 -0.19 -18.49 18.23
C SER A 117 -1.27 -17.64 17.56
N LEU A 118 -2.45 -18.24 17.31
CA LEU A 118 -3.60 -17.55 16.70
C LEU A 118 -4.00 -16.25 17.42
N ALA A 119 -3.90 -16.24 18.75
CA ALA A 119 -4.21 -15.05 19.55
C ALA A 119 -3.29 -13.85 19.26
N LEU A 120 -2.06 -14.10 18.80
CA LEU A 120 -1.07 -13.06 18.52
C LEU A 120 -0.98 -12.68 17.02
N VAL A 121 -1.75 -13.35 16.18
CA VAL A 121 -1.80 -13.08 14.72
C VAL A 121 -1.98 -11.60 14.37
N PRO A 122 -2.87 -10.85 15.03
CA PRO A 122 -3.03 -9.43 14.73
C PRO A 122 -1.75 -8.61 14.90
N LEU A 123 -0.82 -9.02 15.77
CA LEU A 123 0.45 -8.31 16.00
C LEU A 123 1.35 -8.27 14.76
N VAL A 124 1.25 -9.24 13.87
CA VAL A 124 2.00 -9.26 12.60
C VAL A 124 1.65 -8.02 11.78
N LEU A 125 0.36 -7.78 11.56
CA LEU A 125 -0.12 -6.62 10.81
C LEU A 125 0.11 -5.31 11.58
N VAL A 126 0.03 -5.33 12.91
CA VAL A 126 0.34 -4.17 13.76
C VAL A 126 1.80 -3.76 13.59
N ILE A 127 2.75 -4.69 13.67
CA ILE A 127 4.19 -4.41 13.48
C ILE A 127 4.42 -3.84 12.09
N MET A 128 3.90 -4.49 11.05
CA MET A 128 4.00 -4.01 9.68
C MET A 128 3.48 -2.58 9.53
N ASN A 129 2.26 -2.32 10.02
CA ASN A 129 1.61 -1.04 9.87
C ASN A 129 2.26 0.08 10.71
N ILE A 130 2.82 -0.23 11.89
CA ILE A 130 3.60 0.75 12.67
C ILE A 130 4.82 1.19 11.87
N VAL A 131 5.61 0.24 11.36
CA VAL A 131 6.79 0.58 10.56
C VAL A 131 6.39 1.36 9.31
N TYR A 132 5.32 0.94 8.64
CA TYR A 132 4.76 1.63 7.50
C TYR A 132 4.35 3.07 7.84
N ALA A 133 3.54 3.30 8.87
CA ALA A 133 3.07 4.63 9.27
C ALA A 133 4.23 5.57 9.64
N LEU A 134 5.19 5.07 10.42
CA LEU A 134 6.35 5.85 10.86
C LEU A 134 7.29 6.21 9.71
N SER A 135 7.40 5.35 8.70
CA SER A 135 8.31 5.55 7.57
C SER A 135 7.68 6.34 6.42
N ALA A 136 6.36 6.29 6.21
CA ALA A 136 5.71 6.84 5.03
C ALA A 136 5.90 8.36 4.88
N TYR A 137 5.72 9.14 5.95
CA TYR A 137 5.92 10.59 5.89
C TYR A 137 7.39 11.00 5.68
N PRO A 138 8.37 10.54 6.49
CA PRO A 138 9.75 10.95 6.31
C PRO A 138 10.33 10.49 4.96
N LEU A 139 9.99 9.29 4.49
CA LEU A 139 10.44 8.79 3.19
C LEU A 139 9.70 9.47 2.03
N GLY A 140 8.42 9.82 2.21
CA GLY A 140 7.70 10.66 1.27
C GLY A 140 8.34 12.04 1.12
N ALA A 141 8.68 12.70 2.22
CA ALA A 141 9.38 13.98 2.21
C ALA A 141 10.80 13.87 1.61
N LEU A 142 11.49 12.76 1.86
CA LEU A 142 12.79 12.49 1.26
C LEU A 142 12.70 12.31 -0.26
N SER A 143 11.63 11.68 -0.76
CA SER A 143 11.37 11.50 -2.19
C SER A 143 11.17 12.81 -2.96
N ASP A 144 10.87 13.90 -2.28
CA ASP A 144 10.79 15.23 -2.88
C ASP A 144 12.19 15.91 -3.01
N ARG A 145 13.21 15.38 -2.31
CA ARG A 145 14.57 15.94 -2.27
C ARG A 145 15.61 15.13 -3.05
N ILE A 146 15.35 13.84 -3.25
CA ILE A 146 16.24 12.95 -4.00
C ILE A 146 15.55 12.45 -5.26
N ASP A 147 16.33 11.83 -6.15
CA ASP A 147 15.77 11.22 -7.36
C ASP A 147 14.73 10.15 -6.98
N ARG A 148 13.50 10.32 -7.46
CA ARG A 148 12.39 9.40 -7.24
C ARG A 148 12.67 8.00 -7.80
N LYS A 149 13.47 7.90 -8.86
CA LYS A 149 13.92 6.63 -9.43
C LYS A 149 14.81 5.87 -8.43
N LEU A 150 15.73 6.58 -7.78
CA LEU A 150 16.58 6.01 -6.75
C LEU A 150 15.75 5.55 -5.56
N MET A 151 14.80 6.36 -5.10
CA MET A 151 13.91 6.00 -4.00
C MET A 151 13.07 4.75 -4.33
N LEU A 152 12.55 4.67 -5.55
CA LEU A 152 11.81 3.49 -6.02
C LEU A 152 12.69 2.25 -6.06
N ALA A 153 13.94 2.39 -6.56
CA ALA A 153 14.90 1.29 -6.59
C ALA A 153 15.26 0.78 -5.18
N ILE A 154 15.46 1.69 -4.21
CA ILE A 154 15.67 1.33 -2.81
C ILE A 154 14.44 0.61 -2.25
N GLY A 155 13.22 1.10 -2.56
CA GLY A 155 11.99 0.45 -2.18
C GLY A 155 11.88 -0.99 -2.73
N PHE A 156 12.21 -1.21 -4.00
CA PHE A 156 12.27 -2.56 -4.58
C PHE A 156 13.33 -3.44 -3.90
N ALA A 157 14.54 -2.90 -3.67
CA ALA A 157 15.60 -3.64 -2.96
C ALA A 157 15.16 -4.05 -1.53
N THR A 158 14.43 -3.16 -0.85
CA THR A 158 13.87 -3.45 0.48
C THR A 158 12.83 -4.56 0.42
N LEU A 159 11.97 -4.61 -0.62
CA LEU A 159 11.00 -5.71 -0.79
C LEU A 159 11.71 -7.03 -1.09
N ILE A 160 12.75 -7.04 -1.96
CA ILE A 160 13.56 -8.24 -2.21
C ILE A 160 14.18 -8.76 -0.90
N ALA A 161 14.72 -7.85 -0.08
CA ALA A 161 15.29 -8.23 1.22
C ALA A 161 14.21 -8.78 2.16
N ALA A 162 13.03 -8.15 2.23
CA ALA A 162 11.91 -8.62 3.04
C ALA A 162 11.47 -10.03 2.62
N ASP A 163 11.23 -10.25 1.33
CA ASP A 163 10.81 -11.53 0.79
C ASP A 163 11.89 -12.61 1.01
N THR A 164 13.16 -12.27 0.80
CA THR A 164 14.26 -13.21 1.05
C THR A 164 14.30 -13.62 2.52
N VAL A 165 14.24 -12.65 3.44
CA VAL A 165 14.21 -12.94 4.88
C VAL A 165 12.99 -13.80 5.23
N LEU A 166 11.79 -13.45 4.74
CA LEU A 166 10.55 -14.21 5.00
C LEU A 166 10.63 -15.63 4.43
N GLY A 167 11.22 -15.81 3.25
CA GLY A 167 11.37 -17.10 2.62
C GLY A 167 12.30 -18.05 3.40
N VAL A 168 13.45 -17.54 3.88
CA VAL A 168 14.50 -18.36 4.53
C VAL A 168 14.49 -18.29 6.05
N ALA A 169 13.63 -17.48 6.66
CA ALA A 169 13.63 -17.22 8.11
C ALA A 169 13.61 -18.53 8.94
N PRO A 170 14.58 -18.74 9.83
CA PRO A 170 14.67 -19.97 10.63
C PRO A 170 13.69 -19.99 11.81
N GLY A 171 13.01 -18.87 12.12
CA GLY A 171 12.09 -18.76 13.25
C GLY A 171 11.41 -17.41 13.34
N LEU A 172 10.52 -17.27 14.32
CA LEU A 172 9.63 -16.13 14.49
C LEU A 172 10.34 -14.76 14.54
N PRO A 173 11.46 -14.55 15.25
CA PRO A 173 12.11 -13.24 15.27
C PRO A 173 12.57 -12.77 13.88
N ALA A 174 13.09 -13.70 13.05
CA ALA A 174 13.49 -13.38 11.68
C ALA A 174 12.27 -13.10 10.79
N VAL A 175 11.15 -13.82 10.99
CA VAL A 175 9.88 -13.53 10.29
C VAL A 175 9.39 -12.14 10.65
N LEU A 176 9.40 -11.73 11.91
CA LEU A 176 8.98 -10.39 12.34
C LEU A 176 9.89 -9.29 11.78
N ALA A 177 11.19 -9.56 11.66
CA ALA A 177 12.12 -8.65 10.96
C ALA A 177 11.75 -8.50 9.47
N GLY A 178 11.43 -9.59 8.78
CA GLY A 178 10.92 -9.56 7.41
C GLY A 178 9.62 -8.79 7.27
N VAL A 179 8.69 -8.95 8.21
CA VAL A 179 7.44 -8.18 8.28
C VAL A 179 7.71 -6.68 8.45
N ALA A 180 8.66 -6.31 9.30
CA ALA A 180 9.07 -4.91 9.47
C ALA A 180 9.68 -4.32 8.19
N LEU A 181 10.54 -5.08 7.50
CA LEU A 181 11.08 -4.68 6.19
C LEU A 181 9.98 -4.52 5.13
N TRP A 182 8.96 -5.38 5.15
CA TRP A 182 7.79 -5.24 4.28
C TRP A 182 7.04 -3.92 4.54
N GLY A 183 6.79 -3.58 5.81
CA GLY A 183 6.20 -2.29 6.20
C GLY A 183 7.05 -1.10 5.75
N LEU A 184 8.38 -1.19 5.90
CA LEU A 184 9.31 -0.17 5.44
C LEU A 184 9.25 0.04 3.93
N HIS A 185 9.25 -1.06 3.14
CA HIS A 185 9.04 -1.02 1.70
C HIS A 185 7.76 -0.29 1.32
N MET A 186 6.64 -0.58 2.00
CA MET A 186 5.36 0.11 1.76
C MET A 186 5.48 1.61 2.02
N GLY A 187 6.15 2.01 3.10
CA GLY A 187 6.41 3.42 3.42
C GLY A 187 7.23 4.15 2.34
N MET A 188 8.15 3.45 1.69
CA MET A 188 8.95 4.00 0.58
C MET A 188 8.16 4.15 -0.71
N THR A 189 7.25 3.22 -1.02
CA THR A 189 6.71 3.08 -2.38
C THR A 189 5.30 3.60 -2.55
N GLN A 190 4.40 3.47 -1.57
CA GLN A 190 2.98 3.81 -1.73
C GLN A 190 2.76 5.31 -1.99
N GLY A 191 3.33 6.17 -1.13
CA GLY A 191 3.24 7.63 -1.32
C GLY A 191 3.93 8.10 -2.60
N LEU A 192 5.07 7.47 -2.93
CA LEU A 192 5.83 7.78 -4.14
C LEU A 192 5.06 7.42 -5.42
N LEU A 193 4.44 6.25 -5.49
CA LEU A 193 3.61 5.86 -6.63
C LEU A 193 2.41 6.80 -6.81
N ALA A 194 1.75 7.19 -5.72
CA ALA A 194 0.66 8.15 -5.77
C ALA A 194 1.15 9.52 -6.28
N ALA A 195 2.33 9.97 -5.85
CA ALA A 195 2.94 11.20 -6.35
C ALA A 195 3.27 11.12 -7.86
N LEU A 196 3.82 10.01 -8.32
CA LEU A 196 4.13 9.78 -9.73
C LEU A 196 2.86 9.77 -10.60
N VAL A 197 1.79 9.10 -10.15
CA VAL A 197 0.48 9.16 -10.84
C VAL A 197 -0.03 10.59 -10.92
N ALA A 198 0.08 11.37 -9.83
CA ALA A 198 -0.38 12.75 -9.80
C ALA A 198 0.45 13.69 -10.70
N ASP A 199 1.75 13.39 -10.90
CA ASP A 199 2.64 14.18 -11.75
C ASP A 199 2.36 13.96 -13.24
N GLU A 200 2.15 12.71 -13.63
CA GLU A 200 1.92 12.32 -15.02
C GLU A 200 0.46 12.52 -15.48
N ALA A 201 -0.47 12.63 -14.53
CA ALA A 201 -1.89 12.80 -14.84
C ALA A 201 -2.23 14.26 -15.18
N PRO A 202 -2.89 14.52 -16.33
CA PRO A 202 -3.49 15.82 -16.61
C PRO A 202 -4.39 16.27 -15.45
N VAL A 203 -4.33 17.54 -15.08
CA VAL A 203 -5.06 18.08 -13.89
C VAL A 203 -6.55 17.72 -13.92
N HIS A 204 -7.15 17.79 -15.10
CA HIS A 204 -8.58 17.52 -15.32
C HIS A 204 -8.95 16.02 -15.37
N LEU A 205 -7.97 15.12 -15.46
CA LEU A 205 -8.15 13.65 -15.47
C LEU A 205 -7.57 12.95 -14.23
N ARG A 206 -7.12 13.69 -13.21
CA ARG A 206 -6.48 13.08 -12.03
C ARG A 206 -7.33 12.02 -11.35
N ALA A 207 -8.60 12.30 -11.09
CA ALA A 207 -9.48 11.32 -10.47
C ALA A 207 -9.60 10.04 -11.30
N THR A 208 -9.78 10.20 -12.62
CA THR A 208 -9.80 9.10 -13.59
C THR A 208 -8.49 8.33 -13.59
N SER A 209 -7.34 9.02 -13.58
CA SER A 209 -6.01 8.40 -13.57
C SER A 209 -5.80 7.57 -12.31
N PHE A 210 -6.16 8.08 -11.13
CA PHE A 210 -6.12 7.29 -9.90
C PHE A 210 -7.08 6.09 -9.94
N GLY A 211 -8.27 6.26 -10.52
CA GLY A 211 -9.24 5.18 -10.71
C GLY A 211 -8.67 4.05 -11.57
N VAL A 212 -8.08 4.38 -12.73
CA VAL A 212 -7.44 3.40 -13.63
C VAL A 212 -6.24 2.74 -12.96
N PHE A 213 -5.37 3.52 -12.30
CA PHE A 213 -4.23 2.98 -11.56
C PHE A 213 -4.67 1.97 -10.49
N ASN A 214 -5.66 2.33 -9.69
CA ASN A 214 -6.18 1.44 -8.64
C ASN A 214 -6.87 0.20 -9.20
N PHE A 215 -7.59 0.33 -10.33
CA PHE A 215 -8.22 -0.80 -11.01
C PHE A 215 -7.18 -1.81 -11.52
N VAL A 216 -6.14 -1.32 -12.21
CA VAL A 216 -5.04 -2.18 -12.70
C VAL A 216 -4.28 -2.81 -11.54
N SER A 217 -3.98 -2.05 -10.50
CA SER A 217 -3.33 -2.56 -9.28
C SER A 217 -4.20 -3.60 -8.56
N GLY A 218 -5.52 -3.42 -8.52
CA GLY A 218 -6.44 -4.40 -7.93
C GLY A 218 -6.43 -5.73 -8.67
N ILE A 219 -6.44 -5.71 -10.02
CA ILE A 219 -6.31 -6.92 -10.83
C ILE A 219 -4.94 -7.58 -10.60
N ALA A 220 -3.87 -6.80 -10.58
CA ALA A 220 -2.53 -7.31 -10.32
C ALA A 220 -2.43 -7.97 -8.94
N LEU A 221 -3.04 -7.38 -7.89
CA LEU A 221 -3.07 -7.94 -6.55
C LEU A 221 -3.84 -9.26 -6.48
N LEU A 222 -4.97 -9.35 -7.19
CA LEU A 222 -5.74 -10.59 -7.29
C LEU A 222 -4.89 -11.70 -7.91
N LEU A 223 -4.26 -11.44 -9.06
CA LEU A 223 -3.39 -12.41 -9.74
C LEU A 223 -2.20 -12.80 -8.87
N ALA A 224 -1.54 -11.81 -8.23
CA ALA A 224 -0.44 -12.06 -7.31
C ALA A 224 -0.85 -13.00 -6.17
N SER A 225 -2.01 -12.77 -5.57
CA SER A 225 -2.50 -13.57 -4.44
C SER A 225 -2.90 -14.97 -4.86
N LEU A 226 -3.45 -15.15 -6.06
CA LEU A 226 -3.74 -16.49 -6.62
C LEU A 226 -2.46 -17.28 -6.86
N ILE A 227 -1.45 -16.65 -7.48
CA ILE A 227 -0.15 -17.29 -7.72
C ILE A 227 0.54 -17.62 -6.40
N ALA A 228 0.55 -16.67 -5.45
CA ALA A 228 1.14 -16.88 -4.13
C ALA A 228 0.47 -18.02 -3.36
N GLY A 229 -0.88 -18.10 -3.42
CA GLY A 229 -1.64 -19.19 -2.80
C GLY A 229 -1.33 -20.55 -3.40
N ALA A 230 -1.28 -20.66 -4.72
CA ALA A 230 -0.90 -21.90 -5.40
C ALA A 230 0.55 -22.33 -5.02
N LEU A 231 1.50 -21.39 -5.03
CA LEU A 231 2.87 -21.70 -4.62
C LEU A 231 2.98 -22.12 -3.15
N TRP A 232 2.19 -21.48 -2.28
CA TRP A 232 2.14 -21.80 -0.86
C TRP A 232 1.67 -23.24 -0.62
N GLU A 233 0.60 -23.65 -1.29
CA GLU A 233 0.04 -24.99 -1.13
C GLU A 233 0.90 -26.07 -1.79
N MET A 234 1.44 -25.80 -2.99
CA MET A 234 2.16 -26.81 -3.77
C MET A 234 3.61 -26.98 -3.32
N VAL A 235 4.28 -25.93 -2.89
CA VAL A 235 5.73 -25.92 -2.62
C VAL A 235 6.04 -25.43 -1.20
N GLY A 236 5.24 -24.50 -0.68
CA GLY A 236 5.37 -23.93 0.66
C GLY A 236 5.80 -22.47 0.70
N PRO A 237 6.01 -21.95 1.94
CA PRO A 237 6.30 -20.53 2.17
C PRO A 237 7.52 -20.01 1.41
N TYR A 238 8.59 -20.81 1.35
CA TYR A 238 9.82 -20.46 0.64
C TYR A 238 9.55 -20.05 -0.81
N ALA A 239 8.83 -20.89 -1.57
CA ALA A 239 8.56 -20.62 -2.97
C ALA A 239 7.70 -19.36 -3.18
N THR A 240 6.72 -19.12 -2.30
CA THR A 240 5.86 -17.95 -2.34
C THR A 240 6.67 -16.65 -2.22
N PHE A 241 7.51 -16.53 -1.21
CA PHE A 241 8.32 -15.33 -0.99
C PHE A 241 9.45 -15.20 -2.01
N MET A 242 10.08 -16.29 -2.43
CA MET A 242 11.10 -16.24 -3.49
C MET A 242 10.51 -15.82 -4.83
N ALA A 243 9.27 -16.20 -5.15
CA ALA A 243 8.58 -15.70 -6.32
C ALA A 243 8.32 -14.19 -6.23
N GLY A 244 7.91 -13.66 -5.07
CA GLY A 244 7.80 -12.23 -4.81
C GLY A 244 9.13 -11.50 -5.05
N ALA A 245 10.21 -11.99 -4.47
CA ALA A 245 11.56 -11.45 -4.68
C ALA A 245 11.97 -11.47 -6.16
N ALA A 246 11.67 -12.54 -6.90
CA ALA A 246 11.99 -12.66 -8.33
C ALA A 246 11.17 -11.67 -9.17
N PHE A 247 9.86 -11.55 -8.94
CA PHE A 247 9.03 -10.55 -9.62
C PHE A 247 9.50 -9.12 -9.31
N THR A 248 9.89 -8.85 -8.06
CA THR A 248 10.45 -7.55 -7.67
C THR A 248 11.76 -7.27 -8.39
N ALA A 249 12.65 -8.26 -8.51
CA ALA A 249 13.92 -8.11 -9.24
C ALA A 249 13.70 -7.82 -10.73
N ILE A 250 12.74 -8.51 -11.37
CA ILE A 250 12.33 -8.23 -12.76
C ILE A 250 11.80 -6.79 -12.88
N GLY A 251 10.94 -6.36 -11.95
CA GLY A 251 10.42 -5.00 -11.90
C GLY A 251 11.52 -3.95 -11.72
N LEU A 252 12.48 -4.18 -10.84
CA LEU A 252 13.64 -3.31 -10.62
C LEU A 252 14.48 -3.17 -11.89
N PHE A 253 14.76 -4.27 -12.58
CA PHE A 253 15.51 -4.27 -13.83
C PHE A 253 14.75 -3.55 -14.95
N GLY A 254 13.45 -3.80 -15.08
CA GLY A 254 12.58 -3.11 -16.04
C GLY A 254 12.53 -1.60 -15.81
N THR A 255 12.39 -1.16 -14.56
CA THR A 255 12.41 0.27 -14.21
C THR A 255 13.76 0.90 -14.52
N ALA A 256 14.88 0.22 -14.25
CA ALA A 256 16.23 0.72 -14.56
C ALA A 256 16.44 0.92 -16.07
N LEU A 257 15.87 0.08 -16.93
CA LEU A 257 15.95 0.20 -18.39
C LEU A 257 15.08 1.34 -18.93
N VAL A 258 13.84 1.46 -18.45
CA VAL A 258 12.87 2.47 -18.92
C VAL A 258 13.27 3.87 -18.46
N LEU A 259 13.82 3.99 -17.27
CA LEU A 259 14.19 5.26 -16.66
C LEU A 259 15.58 5.78 -17.06
N ARG A 260 16.34 5.06 -17.88
CA ARG A 260 17.58 5.54 -18.51
C ARG A 260 17.33 6.47 -19.70
N ARG A 261 16.07 6.57 -20.14
CA ARG A 261 15.64 7.51 -21.20
C ARG A 261 15.03 8.78 -20.61
#